data_02ed33801df9ab62b2a655b668210997
#
_entry.id   02ed33801df9ab62b2a655b668210997
#
_cell.length_a   1.000
_cell.length_b   1.000
_cell.length_c   1.000
_cell.angle_alpha   90.00
_cell.angle_beta   90.00
_cell.angle_gamma   90.00
#
_symmetry.space_group_name_H-M   'P 1'
#
loop_
_entity.id
_entity.type
_entity.pdbx_description
1 polymer ?
#
loop_
_entity_poly.entity_id
_entity_poly.type
_entity_poly.pdbx_seq_one_letter_code
_entity_poly.pdbx_strand_id
1 'polypeptide(L)'
;MANFNDLFIFEMANNHQGSVEHGIKIIEAMGAIAKKYQINAAVKLQYRHLDSFIHPDFRNDTKAKHISRFLSTELNDAQFLELVKAIKANGLTAVCTPFDERSVDLIVEHDIEIIKIASCSADDWPLLEKISKAGKPVITSTGGLTPVQIDNLVSFLTHAGTEFAVLHCVGIYPSPNQTLNLHFIEKLIKRYPGVTIGYSGHEDPDNLDVIKVAIAKGACIYERHVGVPTDTITLNNYSMNPEQVDNWIAAAKTTREILGSPEKNITESEASSLLSLKRGVFAKRPISKGETISADDIYFAMPCAEGQLTSGEFGAYRATYTASKDYAANEGLFETCNRDTYHKIREIIHTAKSMMMEAGVVLSDTMTVELSHHFGLETFHETGCLIVNLVNREYCKKIIVVFPGQVHPEQYHKRKEETFHILSGSLVATIDGLDRHLKKGDILLIERGMRHAFTSTEGCIFEEVSTTHFRDDSFYTDPSIALQDPMARKTMLDSF
;
A
#
# COMPACT_ATOMS: atom_id res chain seq x y z
N MET A 1 -18.44 3.88 8.86
CA MET A 1 -17.30 2.97 8.60
C MET A 1 -16.37 3.02 9.80
N ALA A 2 -15.92 1.86 10.29
CA ALA A 2 -14.96 1.81 11.37
C ALA A 2 -13.59 2.32 10.87
N ASN A 3 -12.87 3.04 11.73
CA ASN A 3 -11.53 3.48 11.39
C ASN A 3 -10.53 2.37 11.76
N PHE A 4 -10.25 1.47 10.81
CA PHE A 4 -9.26 0.41 10.98
C PHE A 4 -7.82 0.85 10.70
N ASN A 5 -7.62 2.11 10.28
CA ASN A 5 -6.29 2.59 9.93
C ASN A 5 -5.49 2.92 11.19
N ASP A 6 -4.30 2.32 11.30
CA ASP A 6 -3.38 2.49 12.43
C ASP A 6 -4.02 2.28 13.80
N LEU A 7 -4.91 1.30 13.91
CA LEU A 7 -5.63 0.98 15.13
C LEU A 7 -4.78 0.13 16.10
N PHE A 8 -4.54 0.66 17.29
CA PHE A 8 -3.91 -0.06 18.38
C PHE A 8 -4.98 -0.62 19.34
N ILE A 9 -5.03 -1.93 19.52
CA ILE A 9 -5.99 -2.62 20.37
C ILE A 9 -5.30 -3.11 21.63
N PHE A 10 -5.67 -2.54 22.75
CA PHE A 10 -5.23 -2.90 24.09
C PHE A 10 -6.16 -3.99 24.63
N GLU A 11 -5.73 -5.25 24.51
CA GLU A 11 -6.48 -6.41 24.97
C GLU A 11 -6.38 -6.56 26.49
N MET A 12 -7.41 -6.14 27.18
CA MET A 12 -7.49 -6.34 28.65
C MET A 12 -7.73 -7.80 29.02
N ALA A 13 -8.52 -8.53 28.24
CA ALA A 13 -8.94 -9.90 28.56
C ALA A 13 -9.43 -10.02 30.02
N ASN A 14 -8.85 -10.96 30.78
CA ASN A 14 -9.15 -11.17 32.19
C ASN A 14 -8.18 -10.44 33.15
N ASN A 15 -7.36 -9.51 32.64
CA ASN A 15 -6.38 -8.80 33.49
C ASN A 15 -7.04 -7.84 34.48
N HIS A 16 -8.35 -7.55 34.35
CA HIS A 16 -9.16 -6.87 35.35
C HIS A 16 -9.34 -7.71 36.65
N GLN A 17 -9.01 -9.00 36.64
CA GLN A 17 -9.04 -9.90 37.81
C GLN A 17 -10.39 -9.95 38.57
N GLY A 18 -11.52 -9.76 37.86
CA GLY A 18 -12.87 -9.69 38.48
C GLY A 18 -13.15 -8.37 39.21
N SER A 19 -12.30 -7.35 39.07
CA SER A 19 -12.48 -6.03 39.69
C SER A 19 -12.72 -4.95 38.65
N VAL A 20 -13.85 -4.27 38.72
CA VAL A 20 -14.17 -3.10 37.90
C VAL A 20 -13.15 -1.98 38.15
N GLU A 21 -12.81 -1.71 39.41
CA GLU A 21 -11.83 -0.68 39.78
C GLU A 21 -10.47 -0.95 39.11
N HIS A 22 -10.03 -2.20 39.11
CA HIS A 22 -8.76 -2.56 38.47
C HIS A 22 -8.86 -2.46 36.95
N GLY A 23 -9.98 -2.85 36.34
CA GLY A 23 -10.26 -2.66 34.93
C GLY A 23 -10.21 -1.19 34.50
N ILE A 24 -10.78 -0.29 35.32
CA ILE A 24 -10.74 1.17 35.09
C ILE A 24 -9.29 1.68 35.15
N LYS A 25 -8.47 1.24 36.10
CA LYS A 25 -7.04 1.60 36.16
C LYS A 25 -6.29 1.22 34.89
N ILE A 26 -6.58 0.06 34.31
CA ILE A 26 -5.99 -0.37 33.03
C ILE A 26 -6.46 0.57 31.90
N ILE A 27 -7.75 0.87 31.82
CA ILE A 27 -8.33 1.76 30.79
C ILE A 27 -7.70 3.15 30.88
N GLU A 28 -7.59 3.74 32.05
CA GLU A 28 -7.00 5.07 32.29
C GLU A 28 -5.52 5.10 31.86
N ALA A 29 -4.76 4.08 32.20
CA ALA A 29 -3.36 3.97 31.80
C ALA A 29 -3.22 3.90 30.27
N MET A 30 -4.03 3.12 29.60
CA MET A 30 -4.04 3.01 28.13
C MET A 30 -4.53 4.31 27.48
N GLY A 31 -5.55 4.95 28.05
CA GLY A 31 -6.06 6.26 27.58
C GLY A 31 -5.01 7.36 27.67
N ALA A 32 -4.24 7.40 28.77
CA ALA A 32 -3.14 8.35 28.93
C ALA A 32 -2.07 8.18 27.85
N ILE A 33 -1.68 6.95 27.53
CA ILE A 33 -0.70 6.64 26.47
C ILE A 33 -1.29 6.99 25.09
N ALA A 34 -2.54 6.62 24.81
CA ALA A 34 -3.19 6.95 23.53
C ALA A 34 -3.23 8.46 23.30
N LYS A 35 -3.55 9.24 24.33
CA LYS A 35 -3.55 10.71 24.30
C LYS A 35 -2.15 11.29 24.12
N LYS A 36 -1.13 10.76 24.82
CA LYS A 36 0.27 11.18 24.68
C LYS A 36 0.75 11.09 23.25
N TYR A 37 0.43 10.00 22.57
CA TYR A 37 0.89 9.73 21.22
C TYR A 37 -0.10 10.14 20.12
N GLN A 38 -1.31 10.59 20.46
CA GLN A 38 -2.38 10.96 19.53
C GLN A 38 -2.67 9.83 18.53
N ILE A 39 -2.83 8.60 19.03
CA ILE A 39 -3.07 7.41 18.21
C ILE A 39 -4.55 7.02 18.18
N ASN A 40 -4.96 6.33 17.11
CA ASN A 40 -6.22 5.61 17.03
C ASN A 40 -6.10 4.35 17.91
N ALA A 41 -6.87 4.30 18.99
CA ALA A 41 -6.71 3.23 19.98
C ALA A 41 -8.07 2.73 20.51
N ALA A 42 -8.05 1.46 20.87
CA ALA A 42 -9.20 0.75 21.43
C ALA A 42 -8.79 -0.07 22.66
N VAL A 43 -9.71 -0.26 23.60
CA VAL A 43 -9.60 -1.29 24.64
C VAL A 43 -10.53 -2.44 24.32
N LYS A 44 -10.01 -3.66 24.41
CA LYS A 44 -10.77 -4.88 24.11
C LYS A 44 -11.13 -5.63 25.37
N LEU A 45 -12.43 -5.95 25.49
CA LEU A 45 -13.04 -6.78 26.52
C LEU A 45 -13.33 -8.19 25.98
N GLN A 46 -13.65 -9.11 26.88
CA GLN A 46 -14.08 -10.48 26.53
C GLN A 46 -15.37 -10.80 27.27
N TYR A 47 -16.44 -11.08 26.53
CA TYR A 47 -17.73 -11.46 27.08
C TYR A 47 -17.95 -12.96 26.96
N ARG A 48 -18.40 -13.55 28.07
CA ARG A 48 -18.82 -14.95 28.17
C ARG A 48 -20.01 -15.04 29.10
N HIS A 49 -21.11 -15.59 28.63
CA HIS A 49 -22.22 -15.95 29.48
C HIS A 49 -21.94 -17.32 30.11
N LEU A 50 -21.25 -17.32 31.26
CA LEU A 50 -20.68 -18.54 31.86
C LEU A 50 -21.72 -19.63 32.12
N ASP A 51 -22.97 -19.24 32.35
CA ASP A 51 -24.08 -20.17 32.59
C ASP A 51 -24.41 -21.07 31.41
N SER A 52 -24.31 -20.55 30.18
CA SER A 52 -24.50 -21.32 28.96
C SER A 52 -23.19 -21.78 28.33
N PHE A 53 -22.10 -21.07 28.58
CA PHE A 53 -20.79 -21.37 27.98
C PHE A 53 -20.09 -22.57 28.61
N ILE A 54 -20.27 -22.77 29.95
CA ILE A 54 -19.64 -23.88 30.66
C ILE A 54 -20.65 -25.00 30.87
N HIS A 55 -20.35 -26.20 30.37
CA HIS A 55 -21.18 -27.37 30.60
C HIS A 55 -21.38 -27.61 32.12
N PRO A 56 -22.60 -27.87 32.59
CA PRO A 56 -22.90 -28.00 34.04
C PRO A 56 -21.98 -28.93 34.82
N ASP A 57 -21.61 -30.10 34.24
CA ASP A 57 -20.76 -31.09 34.89
C ASP A 57 -19.32 -30.60 35.15
N PHE A 58 -18.86 -29.58 34.43
CA PHE A 58 -17.49 -29.06 34.52
C PHE A 58 -17.42 -27.72 35.31
N ARG A 59 -18.51 -27.16 35.76
CA ARG A 59 -18.51 -25.90 36.53
C ARG A 59 -17.64 -25.95 37.79
N ASN A 60 -17.56 -27.12 38.43
CA ASN A 60 -16.77 -27.30 39.63
C ASN A 60 -15.43 -28.02 39.37
N ASP A 61 -15.05 -28.15 38.08
CA ASP A 61 -13.81 -28.81 37.72
C ASP A 61 -12.62 -27.86 37.89
N THR A 62 -11.96 -27.96 39.03
CA THR A 62 -10.75 -27.18 39.35
C THR A 62 -9.52 -27.57 38.52
N LYS A 63 -9.58 -28.68 37.78
CA LYS A 63 -8.48 -29.16 36.92
C LYS A 63 -8.54 -28.51 35.53
N ALA A 64 -9.70 -28.06 35.11
CA ALA A 64 -9.87 -27.37 33.84
C ALA A 64 -9.31 -25.94 33.93
N LYS A 65 -8.07 -25.75 33.52
CA LYS A 65 -7.27 -24.51 33.62
C LYS A 65 -8.04 -23.23 33.27
N HIS A 66 -8.81 -23.25 32.19
CA HIS A 66 -9.51 -22.06 31.71
C HIS A 66 -10.82 -21.78 32.47
N ILE A 67 -11.56 -22.80 32.84
CA ILE A 67 -12.84 -22.69 33.57
C ILE A 67 -12.64 -21.98 34.91
N SER A 68 -11.68 -22.46 35.72
CA SER A 68 -11.35 -21.85 37.01
C SER A 68 -11.01 -20.36 36.87
N ARG A 69 -10.24 -20.00 35.83
CA ARG A 69 -9.91 -18.60 35.57
C ARG A 69 -11.15 -17.75 35.18
N PHE A 70 -12.01 -18.28 34.31
CA PHE A 70 -13.22 -17.57 33.91
C PHE A 70 -14.14 -17.29 35.10
N LEU A 71 -14.39 -18.31 35.94
CA LEU A 71 -15.20 -18.18 37.16
C LEU A 71 -14.60 -17.17 38.16
N SER A 72 -13.27 -17.23 38.38
CA SER A 72 -12.60 -16.32 39.32
C SER A 72 -12.50 -14.87 38.88
N THR A 73 -12.72 -14.59 37.59
CA THR A 73 -12.64 -13.25 37.01
C THR A 73 -13.95 -12.81 36.39
N GLU A 74 -15.06 -13.46 36.76
CA GLU A 74 -16.40 -13.14 36.27
C GLU A 74 -16.81 -11.72 36.65
N LEU A 75 -17.38 -11.00 35.69
CA LEU A 75 -18.08 -9.72 35.87
C LEU A 75 -19.51 -9.87 35.35
N ASN A 76 -20.45 -9.25 36.03
CA ASN A 76 -21.85 -9.18 35.56
C ASN A 76 -22.02 -8.09 34.50
N ASP A 77 -23.22 -8.09 33.86
CA ASP A 77 -23.55 -7.17 32.75
C ASP A 77 -23.38 -5.69 33.15
N ALA A 78 -23.82 -5.31 34.36
CA ALA A 78 -23.70 -3.93 34.85
C ALA A 78 -22.23 -3.51 35.06
N GLN A 79 -21.39 -4.42 35.56
CA GLN A 79 -19.96 -4.20 35.73
C GLN A 79 -19.24 -4.06 34.40
N PHE A 80 -19.61 -4.86 33.41
CA PHE A 80 -19.05 -4.69 32.04
C PHE A 80 -19.49 -3.36 31.43
N LEU A 81 -20.74 -2.96 31.59
CA LEU A 81 -21.23 -1.66 31.12
C LEU A 81 -20.46 -0.48 31.74
N GLU A 82 -20.06 -0.60 33.01
CA GLU A 82 -19.22 0.41 33.68
C GLU A 82 -17.84 0.52 33.00
N LEU A 83 -17.20 -0.61 32.66
CA LEU A 83 -15.94 -0.62 31.91
C LEU A 83 -16.10 0.00 30.52
N VAL A 84 -17.17 -0.31 29.79
CA VAL A 84 -17.46 0.29 28.48
C VAL A 84 -17.59 1.81 28.57
N LYS A 85 -18.30 2.31 29.59
CA LYS A 85 -18.41 3.76 29.84
C LYS A 85 -17.05 4.39 30.14
N ALA A 86 -16.21 3.72 30.92
CA ALA A 86 -14.84 4.18 31.21
C ALA A 86 -13.97 4.23 29.95
N ILE A 87 -14.06 3.24 29.05
CA ILE A 87 -13.36 3.23 27.76
C ILE A 87 -13.74 4.46 26.94
N LYS A 88 -15.06 4.69 26.75
CA LYS A 88 -15.57 5.84 25.99
C LYS A 88 -15.19 7.19 26.62
N ALA A 89 -15.25 7.29 27.95
CA ALA A 89 -14.87 8.49 28.69
C ALA A 89 -13.38 8.85 28.54
N ASN A 90 -12.52 7.85 28.30
CA ASN A 90 -11.08 8.05 28.01
C ASN A 90 -10.78 8.29 26.52
N GLY A 91 -11.81 8.44 25.67
CA GLY A 91 -11.65 8.69 24.24
C GLY A 91 -11.16 7.49 23.45
N LEU A 92 -11.36 6.28 23.98
CA LEU A 92 -10.97 5.02 23.35
C LEU A 92 -12.19 4.33 22.72
N THR A 93 -11.96 3.60 21.65
CA THR A 93 -12.97 2.74 21.02
C THR A 93 -13.17 1.47 21.85
N ALA A 94 -14.40 1.07 22.12
CA ALA A 94 -14.68 -0.20 22.79
C ALA A 94 -14.74 -1.32 21.74
N VAL A 95 -13.95 -2.37 21.99
CA VAL A 95 -13.94 -3.62 21.21
C VAL A 95 -14.30 -4.76 22.17
N CYS A 96 -15.06 -5.74 21.72
CA CYS A 96 -15.36 -6.90 22.54
C CYS A 96 -15.31 -8.20 21.74
N THR A 97 -14.75 -9.23 22.37
CA THR A 97 -14.80 -10.60 21.88
C THR A 97 -15.97 -11.33 22.55
N PRO A 98 -17.03 -11.69 21.81
CA PRO A 98 -18.03 -12.63 22.31
C PRO A 98 -17.51 -14.07 22.14
N PHE A 99 -17.83 -14.93 23.11
CA PHE A 99 -17.54 -16.36 23.01
C PHE A 99 -18.80 -17.24 22.94
N ASP A 100 -19.98 -16.60 22.92
CA ASP A 100 -21.28 -17.22 22.78
C ASP A 100 -22.29 -16.20 22.23
N GLU A 101 -23.45 -16.69 21.79
CA GLU A 101 -24.48 -15.87 21.13
C GLU A 101 -25.11 -14.83 22.07
N ARG A 102 -25.27 -15.13 23.37
CA ARG A 102 -25.77 -14.17 24.36
C ARG A 102 -24.78 -13.01 24.53
N SER A 103 -23.50 -13.28 24.48
CA SER A 103 -22.46 -12.26 24.53
C SER A 103 -22.52 -11.31 23.33
N VAL A 104 -22.98 -11.78 22.16
CA VAL A 104 -23.22 -10.88 20.99
C VAL A 104 -24.39 -9.94 21.28
N ASP A 105 -25.49 -10.43 21.86
CA ASP A 105 -26.63 -9.58 22.23
C ASP A 105 -26.18 -8.49 23.22
N LEU A 106 -25.39 -8.87 24.22
CA LEU A 106 -24.86 -7.94 25.22
C LEU A 106 -23.94 -6.87 24.62
N ILE A 107 -23.14 -7.21 23.61
CA ILE A 107 -22.32 -6.24 22.85
C ILE A 107 -23.21 -5.17 22.20
N VAL A 108 -24.33 -5.58 21.61
CA VAL A 108 -25.28 -4.65 20.99
C VAL A 108 -25.99 -3.82 22.07
N GLU A 109 -26.46 -4.44 23.19
CA GLU A 109 -27.09 -3.78 24.32
C GLU A 109 -26.17 -2.72 24.96
N HIS A 110 -24.85 -2.97 25.06
CA HIS A 110 -23.87 -2.05 25.63
C HIS A 110 -23.32 -1.03 24.63
N ASP A 111 -23.82 -1.06 23.40
CA ASP A 111 -23.38 -0.18 22.31
C ASP A 111 -21.85 -0.18 22.11
N ILE A 112 -21.24 -1.37 22.09
CA ILE A 112 -19.83 -1.57 21.77
C ILE A 112 -19.65 -1.40 20.25
N GLU A 113 -18.57 -0.70 19.86
CA GLU A 113 -18.39 -0.24 18.49
C GLU A 113 -17.93 -1.36 17.53
N ILE A 114 -17.06 -2.26 17.98
CA ILE A 114 -16.42 -3.28 17.13
C ILE A 114 -16.51 -4.65 17.80
N ILE A 115 -16.90 -5.66 17.04
CA ILE A 115 -16.86 -7.07 17.47
C ILE A 115 -15.54 -7.69 17.08
N LYS A 116 -14.90 -8.41 18.01
CA LYS A 116 -13.70 -9.20 17.74
C LYS A 116 -14.03 -10.70 17.70
N ILE A 117 -13.65 -11.37 16.63
CA ILE A 117 -13.70 -12.83 16.54
C ILE A 117 -12.34 -13.37 16.96
N ALA A 118 -12.30 -14.14 18.06
CA ALA A 118 -11.10 -14.82 18.50
C ALA A 118 -10.70 -15.94 17.52
N SER A 119 -9.42 -16.29 17.48
CA SER A 119 -8.94 -17.38 16.62
C SER A 119 -9.66 -18.71 16.89
N CYS A 120 -9.98 -19.02 18.14
CA CYS A 120 -10.69 -20.24 18.51
C CYS A 120 -12.19 -20.25 18.15
N SER A 121 -12.74 -19.09 17.76
CA SER A 121 -14.14 -18.93 17.33
C SER A 121 -14.26 -18.63 15.84
N ALA A 122 -13.17 -18.63 15.11
CA ALA A 122 -13.15 -18.22 13.70
C ALA A 122 -13.74 -19.27 12.72
N ASP A 123 -14.08 -20.45 13.22
CA ASP A 123 -14.83 -21.51 12.53
C ASP A 123 -16.07 -21.98 13.32
N ASP A 124 -16.48 -21.21 14.34
CA ASP A 124 -17.72 -21.41 15.07
C ASP A 124 -18.89 -20.77 14.28
N TRP A 125 -19.40 -21.51 13.30
CA TRP A 125 -20.42 -21.00 12.37
C TRP A 125 -21.68 -20.47 13.02
N PRO A 126 -22.29 -21.10 14.06
CA PRO A 126 -23.43 -20.52 14.76
C PRO A 126 -23.14 -19.12 15.34
N LEU A 127 -22.00 -18.97 15.98
CA LEU A 127 -21.57 -17.68 16.52
C LEU A 127 -21.29 -16.66 15.42
N LEU A 128 -20.63 -17.05 14.32
CA LEU A 128 -20.36 -16.19 13.17
C LEU A 128 -21.64 -15.70 12.50
N GLU A 129 -22.66 -16.55 12.36
CA GLU A 129 -23.98 -16.16 11.84
C GLU A 129 -24.66 -15.13 12.75
N LYS A 130 -24.55 -15.29 14.07
CA LYS A 130 -25.09 -14.33 15.04
C LYS A 130 -24.35 -12.98 14.94
N ILE A 131 -23.02 -12.99 14.87
CA ILE A 131 -22.18 -11.80 14.74
C ILE A 131 -22.51 -11.03 13.46
N SER A 132 -22.65 -11.72 12.31
CA SER A 132 -22.93 -11.07 11.03
C SER A 132 -24.27 -10.29 11.01
N LYS A 133 -25.22 -10.69 11.85
CA LYS A 133 -26.53 -10.05 11.99
C LYS A 133 -26.52 -8.88 12.99
N ALA A 134 -25.45 -8.69 13.75
CA ALA A 134 -25.37 -7.63 14.76
C ALA A 134 -25.18 -6.22 14.17
N GLY A 135 -24.86 -6.11 12.86
CA GLY A 135 -24.70 -4.82 12.18
C GLY A 135 -23.49 -3.99 12.66
N LYS A 136 -22.51 -4.63 13.28
CA LYS A 136 -21.29 -4.00 13.78
C LYS A 136 -20.09 -4.37 12.91
N PRO A 137 -19.08 -3.49 12.78
CA PRO A 137 -17.79 -3.83 12.18
C PRO A 137 -17.11 -4.98 12.95
N VAL A 138 -16.35 -5.80 12.23
CA VAL A 138 -15.74 -7.01 12.77
C VAL A 138 -14.23 -7.01 12.56
N ILE A 139 -13.48 -7.44 13.57
CA ILE A 139 -12.06 -7.77 13.44
C ILE A 139 -11.92 -9.26 13.75
N THR A 140 -11.26 -10.04 12.88
CA THR A 140 -11.06 -11.47 13.11
C THR A 140 -9.59 -11.83 13.19
N SER A 141 -9.23 -12.77 14.08
CA SER A 141 -7.88 -13.35 14.16
C SER A 141 -7.83 -14.73 13.53
N THR A 142 -6.66 -15.09 12.97
CA THR A 142 -6.47 -16.29 12.15
C THR A 142 -5.56 -17.36 12.78
N GLY A 143 -5.27 -17.26 14.07
CA GLY A 143 -4.40 -18.22 14.77
C GLY A 143 -4.93 -19.65 14.66
N GLY A 144 -4.08 -20.58 14.20
CA GLY A 144 -4.43 -21.99 14.03
C GLY A 144 -5.26 -22.32 12.78
N LEU A 145 -5.71 -21.32 12.00
CA LEU A 145 -6.47 -21.55 10.77
C LEU A 145 -5.56 -21.87 9.59
N THR A 146 -6.00 -22.80 8.74
CA THR A 146 -5.43 -23.04 7.43
C THR A 146 -5.83 -21.92 6.44
N PRO A 147 -5.09 -21.71 5.34
CA PRO A 147 -5.49 -20.75 4.31
C PRO A 147 -6.91 -20.96 3.76
N VAL A 148 -7.38 -22.19 3.64
CA VAL A 148 -8.74 -22.52 3.17
C VAL A 148 -9.80 -22.09 4.19
N GLN A 149 -9.54 -22.27 5.49
CA GLN A 149 -10.45 -21.80 6.53
C GLN A 149 -10.51 -20.27 6.56
N ILE A 150 -9.38 -19.58 6.34
CA ILE A 150 -9.35 -18.13 6.22
C ILE A 150 -10.15 -17.67 4.99
N ASP A 151 -10.00 -18.35 3.83
CA ASP A 151 -10.81 -18.05 2.64
C ASP A 151 -12.30 -18.16 2.92
N ASN A 152 -12.73 -19.22 3.60
CA ASN A 152 -14.13 -19.44 3.95
C ASN A 152 -14.67 -18.34 4.86
N LEU A 153 -13.90 -17.94 5.88
CA LEU A 153 -14.26 -16.87 6.80
C LEU A 153 -14.37 -15.51 6.08
N VAL A 154 -13.39 -15.15 5.28
CA VAL A 154 -13.39 -13.91 4.47
C VAL A 154 -14.56 -13.90 3.50
N SER A 155 -14.81 -15.01 2.80
CA SER A 155 -15.96 -15.16 1.90
C SER A 155 -17.28 -14.98 2.64
N PHE A 156 -17.44 -15.61 3.79
CA PHE A 156 -18.65 -15.49 4.62
C PHE A 156 -18.93 -14.04 5.02
N LEU A 157 -17.93 -13.35 5.61
CA LEU A 157 -18.08 -11.96 6.05
C LEU A 157 -18.35 -11.00 4.88
N THR A 158 -17.71 -11.26 3.71
CA THR A 158 -17.95 -10.49 2.49
C THR A 158 -19.38 -10.65 2.00
N HIS A 159 -19.89 -11.89 1.89
CA HIS A 159 -21.25 -12.16 1.44
C HIS A 159 -22.32 -11.67 2.42
N ALA A 160 -22.00 -11.66 3.72
CA ALA A 160 -22.88 -11.07 4.74
C ALA A 160 -22.93 -9.53 4.67
N GLY A 161 -22.10 -8.89 3.84
CA GLY A 161 -21.99 -7.42 3.77
C GLY A 161 -21.41 -6.79 5.03
N THR A 162 -20.68 -7.56 5.83
CA THR A 162 -20.05 -7.08 7.07
C THR A 162 -18.79 -6.29 6.75
N GLU A 163 -18.62 -5.11 7.34
CA GLU A 163 -17.34 -4.39 7.33
C GLU A 163 -16.36 -5.12 8.24
N PHE A 164 -15.19 -5.56 7.73
CA PHE A 164 -14.28 -6.35 8.55
C PHE A 164 -12.80 -6.14 8.23
N ALA A 165 -11.96 -6.53 9.20
CA ALA A 165 -10.51 -6.62 9.10
C ALA A 165 -10.01 -7.99 9.55
N VAL A 166 -8.83 -8.42 9.09
CA VAL A 166 -8.22 -9.71 9.39
C VAL A 166 -6.87 -9.52 10.06
N LEU A 167 -6.65 -10.14 11.22
CA LEU A 167 -5.37 -10.12 11.91
C LEU A 167 -4.63 -11.44 11.73
N HIS A 168 -3.41 -11.39 11.23
CA HIS A 168 -2.47 -12.49 11.41
C HIS A 168 -2.22 -12.71 12.89
N CYS A 169 -2.30 -13.95 13.32
CA CYS A 169 -2.15 -14.33 14.74
C CYS A 169 -1.52 -15.72 14.86
N VAL A 170 -0.75 -15.91 15.92
CA VAL A 170 -0.23 -17.22 16.32
C VAL A 170 -0.75 -17.56 17.72
N GLY A 171 -1.49 -18.65 17.85
CA GLY A 171 -2.18 -19.07 19.07
C GLY A 171 -1.27 -19.77 20.09
N ILE A 172 -0.04 -19.32 20.29
CA ILE A 172 0.92 -19.79 21.29
C ILE A 172 1.19 -18.68 22.30
N TYR A 173 1.18 -18.96 23.58
CA TYR A 173 1.23 -17.98 24.68
C TYR A 173 2.34 -18.31 25.70
N PRO A 174 3.51 -17.61 25.72
CA PRO A 174 3.97 -16.63 24.74
C PRO A 174 4.38 -17.25 23.40
N SER A 175 4.35 -16.46 22.32
CA SER A 175 4.75 -16.90 20.98
C SER A 175 6.26 -16.75 20.79
N PRO A 176 7.02 -17.83 20.54
CA PRO A 176 8.44 -17.72 20.18
C PRO A 176 8.64 -17.09 18.81
N ASN A 177 9.72 -16.34 18.62
CA ASN A 177 10.02 -15.63 17.37
C ASN A 177 9.94 -16.51 16.12
N GLN A 178 10.40 -17.77 16.22
CA GLN A 178 10.44 -18.73 15.11
C GLN A 178 9.05 -19.13 14.60
N THR A 179 8.00 -18.89 15.40
CA THR A 179 6.61 -19.26 15.06
C THR A 179 5.79 -18.11 14.50
N LEU A 180 6.27 -16.88 14.57
CA LEU A 180 5.50 -15.67 14.26
C LEU A 180 5.11 -15.56 12.78
N ASN A 181 5.97 -16.00 11.85
CA ASN A 181 5.70 -16.05 10.41
C ASN A 181 5.14 -14.74 9.83
N LEU A 182 5.69 -13.59 10.20
CA LEU A 182 5.16 -12.27 9.83
C LEU A 182 5.12 -12.01 8.31
N HIS A 183 5.84 -12.78 7.49
CA HIS A 183 5.68 -12.78 6.03
C HIS A 183 4.26 -13.15 5.58
N PHE A 184 3.48 -13.82 6.42
CA PHE A 184 2.10 -14.17 6.10
C PHE A 184 1.18 -12.93 6.00
N ILE A 185 1.53 -11.83 6.64
CA ILE A 185 0.83 -10.54 6.54
C ILE A 185 0.82 -10.07 5.08
N GLU A 186 1.97 -10.05 4.40
CA GLU A 186 2.05 -9.68 2.98
C GLU A 186 1.23 -10.61 2.07
N LYS A 187 1.21 -11.89 2.42
CA LYS A 187 0.40 -12.88 1.68
C LYS A 187 -1.10 -12.59 1.84
N LEU A 188 -1.56 -12.25 3.05
CA LEU A 188 -2.96 -11.88 3.30
C LEU A 188 -3.35 -10.60 2.54
N ILE A 189 -2.49 -9.57 2.55
CA ILE A 189 -2.70 -8.31 1.81
C ILE A 189 -2.89 -8.58 0.31
N LYS A 190 -2.02 -9.41 -0.28
CA LYS A 190 -2.10 -9.79 -1.70
C LYS A 190 -3.32 -10.66 -2.02
N ARG A 191 -3.72 -11.53 -1.08
CA ARG A 191 -4.82 -12.48 -1.28
C ARG A 191 -6.19 -11.83 -1.15
N TYR A 192 -6.33 -10.83 -0.28
CA TYR A 192 -7.57 -10.13 0.03
C TYR A 192 -7.44 -8.62 -0.22
N PRO A 193 -7.32 -8.19 -1.48
CA PRO A 193 -7.22 -6.77 -1.80
C PRO A 193 -8.50 -6.05 -1.35
N GLY A 194 -8.32 -4.94 -0.64
CA GLY A 194 -9.43 -4.17 -0.06
C GLY A 194 -9.85 -4.58 1.36
N VAL A 195 -9.28 -5.65 1.92
CA VAL A 195 -9.46 -6.02 3.33
C VAL A 195 -8.29 -5.47 4.15
N THR A 196 -8.58 -4.77 5.25
CA THR A 196 -7.53 -4.29 6.16
C THR A 196 -6.90 -5.46 6.89
N ILE A 197 -5.56 -5.57 6.81
CA ILE A 197 -4.79 -6.64 7.45
C ILE A 197 -4.01 -6.07 8.64
N GLY A 198 -3.99 -6.81 9.74
CA GLY A 198 -3.27 -6.45 10.95
C GLY A 198 -2.54 -7.63 11.59
N TYR A 199 -2.04 -7.41 12.79
CA TYR A 199 -1.32 -8.39 13.58
C TYR A 199 -1.83 -8.43 15.03
N SER A 200 -2.10 -9.61 15.54
CA SER A 200 -2.42 -9.88 16.96
C SER A 200 -1.34 -10.74 17.58
N GLY A 201 -0.55 -10.15 18.48
CA GLY A 201 0.68 -10.75 19.00
C GLY A 201 0.60 -11.19 20.46
N HIS A 202 1.33 -12.29 20.76
CA HIS A 202 1.49 -12.85 22.10
C HIS A 202 2.96 -13.11 22.43
N GLU A 203 3.88 -12.45 21.72
CA GLU A 203 5.31 -12.49 21.96
C GLU A 203 5.69 -11.85 23.29
N ASP A 204 6.96 -12.01 23.68
CA ASP A 204 7.52 -11.35 24.88
C ASP A 204 7.22 -9.85 24.85
N PRO A 205 6.70 -9.24 25.94
CA PRO A 205 6.37 -7.81 26.02
C PRO A 205 7.53 -6.86 25.71
N ASP A 206 8.76 -7.28 25.95
CA ASP A 206 9.95 -6.45 25.70
C ASP A 206 10.48 -6.60 24.25
N ASN A 207 9.91 -7.50 23.47
CA ASN A 207 10.31 -7.70 22.08
C ASN A 207 9.67 -6.68 21.14
N LEU A 208 10.32 -5.54 21.01
CA LEU A 208 9.86 -4.45 20.14
C LEU A 208 10.13 -4.67 18.64
N ASP A 209 10.91 -5.67 18.26
CA ASP A 209 11.22 -5.93 16.86
C ASP A 209 10.02 -6.48 16.11
N VAL A 210 9.13 -7.16 16.79
CA VAL A 210 7.92 -7.73 16.18
C VAL A 210 6.99 -6.66 15.62
N ILE A 211 6.72 -5.58 16.38
CA ILE A 211 5.88 -4.49 15.90
C ILE A 211 6.52 -3.76 14.70
N LYS A 212 7.84 -3.57 14.73
CA LYS A 212 8.57 -2.94 13.62
C LYS A 212 8.44 -3.77 12.34
N VAL A 213 8.63 -5.09 12.46
CA VAL A 213 8.49 -5.99 11.30
C VAL A 213 7.04 -6.07 10.84
N ALA A 214 6.04 -6.14 11.74
CA ALA A 214 4.63 -6.17 11.36
C ALA A 214 4.22 -4.93 10.56
N ILE A 215 4.65 -3.74 11.00
CA ILE A 215 4.45 -2.47 10.28
C ILE A 215 5.13 -2.51 8.91
N ALA A 216 6.38 -2.93 8.85
CA ALA A 216 7.14 -3.04 7.61
C ALA A 216 6.52 -4.05 6.61
N LYS A 217 5.77 -5.04 7.11
CA LYS A 217 4.99 -6.00 6.31
C LYS A 217 3.60 -5.49 5.91
N GLY A 218 3.24 -4.25 6.27
CA GLY A 218 1.99 -3.60 5.87
C GLY A 218 0.80 -3.85 6.80
N ALA A 219 1.02 -4.32 8.03
CA ALA A 219 -0.05 -4.37 9.01
C ALA A 219 -0.55 -2.96 9.35
N CYS A 220 -1.88 -2.81 9.51
CA CYS A 220 -2.53 -1.55 9.85
C CYS A 220 -3.29 -1.59 11.19
N ILE A 221 -3.43 -2.78 11.80
CA ILE A 221 -4.05 -2.99 13.11
C ILE A 221 -3.07 -3.78 13.96
N TYR A 222 -2.93 -3.39 15.21
CA TYR A 222 -1.97 -4.00 16.14
C TYR A 222 -2.66 -4.32 17.45
N GLU A 223 -2.66 -5.59 17.85
CA GLU A 223 -3.32 -6.03 19.09
C GLU A 223 -2.32 -6.69 20.02
N ARG A 224 -2.29 -6.26 21.28
CA ARG A 224 -1.48 -6.84 22.36
C ARG A 224 -2.25 -6.88 23.67
N HIS A 225 -2.01 -7.92 24.45
CA HIS A 225 -2.49 -8.01 25.83
C HIS A 225 -1.84 -6.94 26.70
N VAL A 226 -2.66 -6.29 27.54
CA VAL A 226 -2.22 -5.23 28.46
C VAL A 226 -2.77 -5.43 29.86
N GLY A 227 -2.09 -4.91 30.86
CA GLY A 227 -2.53 -4.88 32.22
C GLY A 227 -1.71 -3.92 33.08
N VAL A 228 -2.15 -3.72 34.31
CA VAL A 228 -1.41 -2.93 35.32
C VAL A 228 -1.03 -3.86 36.45
N PRO A 229 0.27 -4.12 36.68
CA PRO A 229 0.68 -4.92 37.85
C PRO A 229 0.50 -4.14 39.14
N THR A 230 0.25 -4.85 40.24
CA THR A 230 0.17 -4.31 41.60
C THR A 230 0.95 -5.20 42.54
N ASP A 231 1.01 -4.86 43.82
CA ASP A 231 1.67 -5.71 44.84
C ASP A 231 1.06 -7.14 44.92
N THR A 232 -0.20 -7.28 44.49
CA THR A 232 -0.94 -8.55 44.54
C THR A 232 -1.29 -9.13 43.17
N ILE A 233 -1.13 -8.37 42.09
CA ILE A 233 -1.46 -8.78 40.72
C ILE A 233 -0.18 -8.83 39.88
N THR A 234 0.17 -10.02 39.47
CA THR A 234 1.28 -10.26 38.54
C THR A 234 0.72 -10.52 37.13
N LEU A 235 1.29 -9.85 36.12
CA LEU A 235 0.92 -10.08 34.72
C LEU A 235 1.48 -11.43 34.23
N ASN A 236 0.80 -12.02 33.25
CA ASN A 236 1.34 -13.17 32.52
C ASN A 236 2.47 -12.73 31.58
N ASN A 237 3.24 -13.69 31.07
CA ASN A 237 4.47 -13.46 30.30
C ASN A 237 4.25 -12.85 28.89
N TYR A 238 3.04 -12.59 28.46
CA TYR A 238 2.70 -11.97 27.16
C TYR A 238 1.87 -10.70 27.29
N SER A 239 1.51 -10.27 28.50
CA SER A 239 0.78 -9.03 28.76
C SER A 239 1.76 -7.89 29.09
N MET A 240 1.62 -6.80 28.40
CA MET A 240 2.42 -5.58 28.57
C MET A 240 1.93 -4.77 29.77
N ASN A 241 2.85 -4.26 30.56
CA ASN A 241 2.57 -3.20 31.52
C ASN A 241 2.55 -1.82 30.82
N PRO A 242 2.12 -0.71 31.47
CA PRO A 242 2.04 0.60 30.83
C PRO A 242 3.36 1.11 30.25
N GLU A 243 4.51 0.86 30.87
CA GLU A 243 5.83 1.24 30.36
C GLU A 243 6.17 0.50 29.06
N GLN A 244 5.91 -0.82 29.03
CA GLN A 244 6.10 -1.63 27.83
C GLN A 244 5.17 -1.23 26.68
N VAL A 245 3.92 -0.83 26.99
CA VAL A 245 3.00 -0.26 25.98
C VAL A 245 3.52 1.07 25.45
N ASP A 246 4.03 1.95 26.31
CA ASP A 246 4.62 3.23 25.91
C ASP A 246 5.80 3.01 24.93
N ASN A 247 6.71 2.09 25.27
CA ASN A 247 7.83 1.71 24.40
C ASN A 247 7.37 1.08 23.09
N TRP A 248 6.33 0.25 23.11
CA TRP A 248 5.76 -0.39 21.93
C TRP A 248 5.17 0.63 20.94
N ILE A 249 4.41 1.63 21.45
CA ILE A 249 3.88 2.71 20.62
C ILE A 249 4.99 3.60 20.07
N ALA A 250 6.00 3.93 20.90
CA ALA A 250 7.15 4.70 20.46
C ALA A 250 7.91 3.99 19.31
N ALA A 251 8.14 2.66 19.46
CA ALA A 251 8.77 1.85 18.41
C ALA A 251 7.94 1.82 17.12
N ALA A 252 6.60 1.74 17.22
CA ALA A 252 5.72 1.78 16.08
C ALA A 252 5.81 3.13 15.32
N LYS A 253 5.79 4.25 16.03
CA LYS A 253 5.94 5.60 15.43
C LYS A 253 7.29 5.77 14.74
N THR A 254 8.38 5.45 15.44
CA THR A 254 9.73 5.51 14.86
C THR A 254 9.85 4.65 13.61
N THR A 255 9.22 3.47 13.60
CA THR A 255 9.25 2.60 12.43
C THR A 255 8.57 3.25 11.22
N ARG A 256 7.44 3.92 11.40
CA ARG A 256 6.76 4.64 10.30
C ARG A 256 7.59 5.80 9.77
N GLU A 257 8.25 6.55 10.65
CA GLU A 257 9.17 7.62 10.25
C GLU A 257 10.32 7.07 9.40
N ILE A 258 10.90 5.91 9.80
CA ILE A 258 11.98 5.24 9.06
C ILE A 258 11.50 4.73 7.70
N LEU A 259 10.30 4.15 7.64
CA LEU A 259 9.74 3.63 6.39
C LEU A 259 9.46 4.74 5.37
N GLY A 260 9.00 5.90 5.82
CA GLY A 260 8.73 7.04 4.95
C GLY A 260 7.71 6.74 3.84
N SER A 261 8.03 7.20 2.63
CA SER A 261 7.25 6.98 1.41
C SER A 261 7.93 5.95 0.51
N PRO A 262 7.20 5.13 -0.26
CA PRO A 262 7.78 4.29 -1.30
C PRO A 262 8.39 5.09 -2.45
N GLU A 263 8.02 6.37 -2.59
CA GLU A 263 8.54 7.26 -3.62
C GLU A 263 9.94 7.75 -3.27
N LYS A 264 10.87 7.67 -4.23
CA LYS A 264 12.22 8.20 -4.08
C LYS A 264 12.22 9.73 -4.22
N ASN A 265 12.11 10.42 -3.10
CA ASN A 265 12.21 11.89 -3.03
C ASN A 265 13.64 12.30 -2.65
N ILE A 266 14.29 13.07 -3.51
CA ILE A 266 15.62 13.62 -3.26
C ILE A 266 15.45 14.99 -2.60
N THR A 267 15.96 15.16 -1.38
CA THR A 267 15.95 16.46 -0.70
C THR A 267 17.02 17.39 -1.27
N GLU A 268 16.82 18.70 -1.14
CA GLU A 268 17.85 19.70 -1.54
C GLU A 268 19.17 19.45 -0.83
N SER A 269 19.12 19.07 0.45
CA SER A 269 20.30 18.73 1.25
C SER A 269 21.06 17.52 0.69
N GLU A 270 20.33 16.46 0.27
CA GLU A 270 20.93 15.29 -0.37
C GLU A 270 21.56 15.66 -1.72
N ALA A 271 20.83 16.40 -2.56
CA ALA A 271 21.31 16.84 -3.86
C ALA A 271 22.59 17.70 -3.74
N SER A 272 22.60 18.67 -2.82
CA SER A 272 23.76 19.53 -2.56
C SER A 272 24.97 18.75 -2.02
N SER A 273 24.72 17.82 -1.06
CA SER A 273 25.76 16.96 -0.53
C SER A 273 26.40 16.09 -1.61
N LEU A 274 25.58 15.48 -2.47
CA LEU A 274 26.09 14.66 -3.56
C LEU A 274 26.81 15.48 -4.64
N LEU A 275 26.34 16.70 -4.94
CA LEU A 275 26.99 17.58 -5.91
C LEU A 275 28.43 17.88 -5.47
N SER A 276 28.66 18.17 -4.20
CA SER A 276 29.99 18.44 -3.64
C SER A 276 30.98 17.29 -3.79
N LEU A 277 30.48 16.05 -3.98
CA LEU A 277 31.28 14.83 -4.18
C LEU A 277 31.44 14.43 -5.65
N LYS A 278 30.71 15.08 -6.56
CA LYS A 278 30.81 14.80 -8.00
C LYS A 278 32.07 15.41 -8.58
N ARG A 279 32.54 14.81 -9.69
CA ARG A 279 33.58 15.38 -10.53
C ARG A 279 32.93 16.27 -11.59
N GLY A 280 33.41 17.50 -11.70
CA GLY A 280 33.09 18.40 -12.82
C GLY A 280 33.97 18.12 -14.04
N VAL A 281 33.52 18.63 -15.17
CA VAL A 281 34.28 18.61 -16.44
C VAL A 281 35.08 19.90 -16.56
N PHE A 282 36.38 19.79 -16.86
CA PHE A 282 37.30 20.90 -17.01
C PHE A 282 38.04 20.83 -18.36
N ALA A 283 38.24 21.99 -18.97
CA ALA A 283 39.01 22.09 -20.21
C ALA A 283 40.49 21.71 -19.97
N LYS A 284 41.04 20.80 -20.76
CA LYS A 284 42.45 20.41 -20.71
C LYS A 284 43.34 21.42 -21.48
N ARG A 285 42.76 22.07 -22.47
CA ARG A 285 43.37 23.11 -23.30
C ARG A 285 42.39 24.26 -23.53
N PRO A 286 42.82 25.42 -24.07
CA PRO A 286 41.87 26.41 -24.53
C PRO A 286 40.91 25.82 -25.59
N ILE A 287 39.64 26.12 -25.49
CA ILE A 287 38.55 25.66 -26.39
C ILE A 287 37.84 26.92 -26.89
N SER A 288 37.73 27.08 -28.23
CA SER A 288 37.06 28.25 -28.80
C SER A 288 35.57 28.06 -28.89
N LYS A 289 34.81 29.17 -28.81
CA LYS A 289 33.38 29.17 -29.04
C LYS A 289 33.03 28.53 -30.39
N GLY A 290 32.03 27.63 -30.38
CA GLY A 290 31.56 26.86 -31.54
C GLY A 290 32.37 25.59 -31.81
N GLU A 291 33.45 25.34 -31.07
CA GLU A 291 34.23 24.12 -31.19
C GLU A 291 33.46 22.93 -30.56
N THR A 292 33.54 21.76 -31.22
CA THR A 292 33.00 20.51 -30.66
C THR A 292 33.96 19.99 -29.62
N ILE A 293 33.44 19.70 -28.42
CA ILE A 293 34.22 19.24 -27.26
C ILE A 293 34.29 17.72 -27.28
N SER A 294 35.49 17.18 -27.37
CA SER A 294 35.74 15.74 -27.31
C SER A 294 36.30 15.32 -25.95
N ALA A 295 36.37 14.02 -25.72
CA ALA A 295 36.95 13.47 -24.49
C ALA A 295 38.45 13.80 -24.33
N ASP A 296 39.18 14.03 -25.45
CA ASP A 296 40.58 14.38 -25.43
C ASP A 296 40.83 15.84 -25.01
N ASP A 297 39.81 16.69 -25.09
CA ASP A 297 39.89 18.12 -24.80
C ASP A 297 39.62 18.44 -23.33
N ILE A 298 39.22 17.42 -22.55
CA ILE A 298 38.74 17.63 -21.17
C ILE A 298 39.40 16.66 -20.19
N TYR A 299 39.20 16.97 -18.90
CA TYR A 299 39.50 16.06 -17.79
C TYR A 299 38.44 16.21 -16.70
N PHE A 300 38.35 15.21 -15.80
CA PHE A 300 37.38 15.18 -14.72
C PHE A 300 38.04 15.36 -13.37
N ALA A 301 37.61 16.34 -12.60
CA ALA A 301 38.18 16.62 -11.28
C ALA A 301 37.14 17.15 -10.30
N MET A 302 37.43 17.11 -9.03
CA MET A 302 36.67 17.75 -7.97
C MET A 302 37.27 19.11 -7.62
N PRO A 303 36.45 20.05 -7.09
CA PRO A 303 35.01 19.99 -6.92
C PRO A 303 34.24 20.25 -8.23
N CYS A 304 32.97 19.85 -8.26
CA CYS A 304 32.00 20.27 -9.29
C CYS A 304 31.25 21.50 -8.78
N ALA A 305 31.27 22.59 -9.53
CA ALA A 305 30.52 23.80 -9.19
C ALA A 305 29.02 23.62 -9.52
N GLU A 306 28.16 24.41 -8.91
CA GLU A 306 26.74 24.47 -9.24
C GLU A 306 26.55 24.85 -10.72
N GLY A 307 25.71 24.09 -11.44
CA GLY A 307 25.46 24.28 -12.87
C GLY A 307 26.60 23.84 -13.78
N GLN A 308 27.75 23.42 -13.26
CA GLN A 308 28.84 22.87 -14.05
C GLN A 308 28.49 21.48 -14.58
N LEU A 309 28.86 21.20 -15.82
CA LEU A 309 28.74 19.87 -16.42
C LEU A 309 29.47 18.82 -15.59
N THR A 310 28.75 17.79 -15.17
CA THR A 310 29.31 16.69 -14.39
C THR A 310 29.96 15.62 -15.29
N SER A 311 30.87 14.84 -14.73
CA SER A 311 31.46 13.69 -15.47
C SER A 311 30.40 12.65 -15.88
N GLY A 312 29.31 12.53 -15.13
CA GLY A 312 28.18 11.65 -15.48
C GLY A 312 27.41 12.13 -16.69
N GLU A 313 27.14 13.43 -16.79
CA GLU A 313 26.46 14.04 -17.94
C GLU A 313 27.34 13.99 -19.20
N PHE A 314 28.62 14.30 -19.08
CA PHE A 314 29.54 14.21 -20.20
C PHE A 314 29.75 12.77 -20.70
N GLY A 315 29.78 11.80 -19.79
CA GLY A 315 29.89 10.39 -20.10
C GLY A 315 28.62 9.74 -20.61
N ALA A 316 27.49 10.51 -20.67
CA ALA A 316 26.22 9.99 -21.15
C ALA A 316 26.37 9.52 -22.61
N TYR A 317 25.79 8.35 -22.88
CA TYR A 317 25.94 7.69 -24.18
C TYR A 317 25.41 8.57 -25.33
N ARG A 318 26.27 8.76 -26.37
CA ARG A 318 25.98 9.59 -27.57
C ARG A 318 25.66 11.07 -27.28
N ALA A 319 26.10 11.61 -26.14
CA ALA A 319 26.02 13.02 -25.89
C ALA A 319 27.10 13.78 -26.70
N THR A 320 26.74 14.89 -27.34
CA THR A 320 27.63 15.80 -28.00
C THR A 320 27.59 17.17 -27.37
N TYR A 321 28.72 17.83 -27.27
CA TYR A 321 28.83 19.16 -26.68
C TYR A 321 29.50 20.12 -27.62
N THR A 322 29.02 21.35 -27.69
CA THR A 322 29.62 22.43 -28.46
C THR A 322 29.86 23.60 -27.53
N ALA A 323 31.02 24.19 -27.53
CA ALA A 323 31.38 25.29 -26.68
C ALA A 323 30.50 26.52 -26.97
N SER A 324 29.75 27.01 -25.99
CA SER A 324 28.90 28.20 -26.08
C SER A 324 29.69 29.51 -25.95
N LYS A 325 30.90 29.43 -25.37
CA LYS A 325 31.87 30.51 -25.18
C LYS A 325 33.30 29.98 -25.34
N ASP A 326 34.28 30.90 -25.30
CA ASP A 326 35.68 30.52 -25.16
C ASP A 326 35.98 30.04 -23.74
N TYR A 327 36.71 28.94 -23.60
CA TYR A 327 37.17 28.39 -22.32
C TYR A 327 38.70 28.44 -22.25
N ALA A 328 39.21 28.88 -21.09
CA ALA A 328 40.62 28.75 -20.80
C ALA A 328 40.98 27.33 -20.35
N ALA A 329 42.25 26.95 -20.44
CA ALA A 329 42.71 25.71 -19.86
C ALA A 329 42.44 25.67 -18.34
N ASN A 330 41.97 24.55 -17.82
CA ASN A 330 41.52 24.32 -16.44
C ASN A 330 40.21 25.04 -16.03
N GLU A 331 39.53 25.67 -16.99
CA GLU A 331 38.21 26.24 -16.71
C GLU A 331 37.10 25.14 -16.69
N GLY A 332 36.15 25.27 -15.77
CA GLY A 332 35.00 24.36 -15.71
C GLY A 332 34.03 24.59 -16.87
N LEU A 333 33.47 23.54 -17.41
CA LEU A 333 32.51 23.58 -18.52
C LEU A 333 31.08 23.65 -18.02
N PHE A 334 30.29 24.57 -18.60
CA PHE A 334 28.87 24.82 -18.24
C PHE A 334 27.96 24.64 -19.45
N GLU A 335 28.24 23.62 -20.27
CA GLU A 335 27.49 23.34 -21.48
C GLU A 335 26.26 22.46 -21.23
N THR A 336 25.22 22.65 -22.02
CA THR A 336 24.06 21.77 -22.05
C THR A 336 24.26 20.64 -23.06
N CYS A 337 23.84 19.45 -22.69
CA CYS A 337 23.90 18.27 -23.53
C CYS A 337 22.83 18.31 -24.62
N ASN A 338 23.23 18.14 -25.88
CA ASN A 338 22.30 17.81 -26.95
C ASN A 338 22.15 16.28 -27.01
N ARG A 339 21.12 15.74 -26.38
CA ARG A 339 20.79 14.32 -26.43
C ARG A 339 20.24 13.96 -27.81
N ASP A 340 20.83 12.94 -28.47
CA ASP A 340 20.30 12.47 -29.72
C ASP A 340 19.01 11.66 -29.58
N THR A 341 18.35 11.38 -30.69
CA THR A 341 17.09 10.63 -30.76
C THR A 341 17.19 9.25 -30.10
N TYR A 342 18.33 8.58 -30.23
CA TYR A 342 18.56 7.27 -29.61
C TYR A 342 18.51 7.36 -28.07
N HIS A 343 19.10 8.39 -27.50
CA HIS A 343 19.11 8.58 -26.06
C HIS A 343 17.69 8.80 -25.52
N LYS A 344 16.89 9.63 -26.21
CA LYS A 344 15.49 9.89 -25.85
C LYS A 344 14.63 8.64 -25.92
N ILE A 345 14.75 7.87 -27.01
CA ILE A 345 14.04 6.60 -27.17
C ILE A 345 14.42 5.64 -26.04
N ARG A 346 15.72 5.52 -25.74
CA ARG A 346 16.19 4.64 -24.67
C ARG A 346 15.62 5.02 -23.31
N GLU A 347 15.57 6.30 -22.97
CA GLU A 347 15.01 6.81 -21.71
C GLU A 347 13.52 6.46 -21.60
N ILE A 348 12.74 6.70 -22.64
CA ILE A 348 11.31 6.34 -22.71
C ILE A 348 11.12 4.83 -22.50
N ILE A 349 11.87 4.00 -23.22
CA ILE A 349 11.78 2.54 -23.14
C ILE A 349 12.10 2.03 -21.73
N HIS A 350 13.18 2.51 -21.11
CA HIS A 350 13.55 2.07 -19.77
C HIS A 350 12.53 2.49 -18.71
N THR A 351 11.97 3.70 -18.80
CA THR A 351 10.91 4.16 -17.91
C THR A 351 9.66 3.30 -18.04
N ALA A 352 9.20 3.07 -19.27
CA ALA A 352 8.01 2.23 -19.51
C ALA A 352 8.22 0.78 -19.02
N LYS A 353 9.41 0.23 -19.26
CA LYS A 353 9.77 -1.13 -18.81
C LYS A 353 9.77 -1.23 -17.29
N SER A 354 10.29 -0.24 -16.59
CA SER A 354 10.28 -0.18 -15.12
C SER A 354 8.83 -0.11 -14.59
N MET A 355 7.99 0.76 -15.15
CA MET A 355 6.56 0.86 -14.78
C MET A 355 5.84 -0.49 -14.96
N MET A 356 6.07 -1.18 -16.08
CA MET A 356 5.44 -2.48 -16.34
C MET A 356 5.94 -3.56 -15.38
N MET A 357 7.22 -3.57 -15.03
CA MET A 357 7.79 -4.50 -14.05
C MET A 357 7.18 -4.29 -12.65
N GLU A 358 7.05 -3.05 -12.20
CA GLU A 358 6.40 -2.69 -10.93
C GLU A 358 4.92 -3.10 -10.91
N ALA A 359 4.24 -2.95 -12.03
CA ALA A 359 2.85 -3.36 -12.20
C ALA A 359 2.67 -4.89 -12.29
N GLY A 360 3.74 -5.66 -12.39
CA GLY A 360 3.72 -7.11 -12.58
C GLY A 360 3.20 -7.54 -13.98
N VAL A 361 3.33 -6.66 -14.98
CA VAL A 361 2.94 -6.98 -16.36
C VAL A 361 4.00 -7.85 -17.01
N VAL A 362 3.62 -9.06 -17.40
CA VAL A 362 4.49 -10.00 -18.10
C VAL A 362 4.45 -9.72 -19.59
N LEU A 363 5.64 -9.51 -20.17
CA LEU A 363 5.82 -9.27 -21.61
C LEU A 363 6.31 -10.51 -22.32
N SER A 364 5.99 -10.63 -23.60
CA SER A 364 6.49 -11.67 -24.50
C SER A 364 7.77 -11.18 -25.19
N ASP A 365 8.64 -12.12 -25.59
CA ASP A 365 9.83 -11.82 -26.38
C ASP A 365 9.51 -11.48 -27.85
N THR A 366 8.28 -11.78 -28.30
CA THR A 366 7.81 -11.55 -29.68
C THR A 366 6.79 -10.41 -29.71
N MET A 367 7.25 -9.18 -29.60
CA MET A 367 6.39 -7.98 -29.63
C MET A 367 7.09 -6.85 -30.35
N THR A 368 6.29 -5.90 -30.87
CA THR A 368 6.80 -4.63 -31.38
C THR A 368 6.37 -3.50 -30.44
N VAL A 369 7.18 -2.45 -30.36
CA VAL A 369 6.91 -1.30 -29.53
C VAL A 369 6.70 -0.08 -30.42
N GLU A 370 5.65 0.68 -30.13
CA GLU A 370 5.33 1.94 -30.78
C GLU A 370 5.40 3.08 -29.75
N LEU A 371 6.23 4.07 -30.02
CA LEU A 371 6.19 5.36 -29.33
C LEU A 371 5.27 6.27 -30.11
N SER A 372 4.04 6.44 -29.64
CA SER A 372 3.05 7.33 -30.23
C SER A 372 3.28 8.73 -29.67
N HIS A 373 3.88 9.64 -30.44
CA HIS A 373 4.35 10.94 -29.94
C HIS A 373 3.69 12.17 -30.58
N HIS A 374 2.86 12.01 -31.57
CA HIS A 374 2.04 13.01 -32.26
C HIS A 374 2.75 14.31 -32.73
N PHE A 375 3.57 14.94 -31.88
CA PHE A 375 4.30 16.19 -32.13
C PHE A 375 5.82 16.03 -32.08
N GLY A 376 6.32 14.78 -32.11
CA GLY A 376 7.73 14.46 -32.05
C GLY A 376 8.18 13.95 -30.67
N LEU A 377 9.36 13.33 -30.64
CA LEU A 377 9.91 12.73 -29.40
C LEU A 377 10.23 13.76 -28.30
N GLU A 378 10.42 15.05 -28.68
CA GLU A 378 10.70 16.12 -27.72
C GLU A 378 9.53 16.34 -26.75
N THR A 379 8.32 16.18 -27.25
CA THR A 379 7.06 16.38 -26.50
C THR A 379 6.44 15.08 -26.02
N PHE A 380 7.14 13.95 -26.16
CA PHE A 380 6.58 12.62 -25.81
C PHE A 380 6.06 12.55 -24.38
N HIS A 381 6.77 13.15 -23.42
CA HIS A 381 6.37 13.14 -22.01
C HIS A 381 5.12 14.00 -21.72
N GLU A 382 4.76 14.91 -22.62
CA GLU A 382 3.55 15.75 -22.53
C GLU A 382 2.40 15.13 -23.31
N THR A 383 2.69 14.72 -24.58
CA THR A 383 1.66 14.23 -25.50
C THR A 383 2.10 12.94 -26.17
N GLY A 384 1.45 11.84 -25.79
CA GLY A 384 1.77 10.54 -26.39
C GLY A 384 1.40 9.37 -25.49
N CYS A 385 1.88 8.20 -25.85
CA CYS A 385 1.90 6.98 -25.04
C CYS A 385 2.85 5.97 -25.65
N LEU A 386 3.29 4.99 -24.84
CA LEU A 386 4.00 3.82 -25.36
C LEU A 386 3.04 2.66 -25.54
N ILE A 387 3.09 2.01 -26.70
CA ILE A 387 2.21 0.91 -27.07
C ILE A 387 3.05 -0.33 -27.34
N VAL A 388 2.77 -1.41 -26.60
CA VAL A 388 3.31 -2.74 -26.85
C VAL A 388 2.30 -3.53 -27.67
N ASN A 389 2.62 -3.84 -28.91
CA ASN A 389 1.77 -4.61 -29.80
C ASN A 389 2.03 -6.11 -29.60
N LEU A 390 1.07 -6.84 -29.04
CA LEU A 390 1.17 -8.26 -28.75
C LEU A 390 0.58 -9.12 -29.87
N VAL A 391 -0.61 -8.77 -30.34
CA VAL A 391 -1.34 -9.48 -31.39
C VAL A 391 -2.13 -8.49 -32.22
N ASN A 392 -2.14 -8.70 -33.54
CA ASN A 392 -3.09 -8.04 -34.46
C ASN A 392 -3.51 -9.02 -35.55
N ARG A 393 -4.68 -9.61 -35.38
CA ARG A 393 -5.33 -10.56 -36.33
C ARG A 393 -6.81 -10.19 -36.47
N GLU A 394 -7.72 -11.11 -36.35
CA GLU A 394 -9.20 -10.88 -36.25
C GLU A 394 -9.53 -10.14 -34.96
N TYR A 395 -8.66 -10.20 -33.97
CA TYR A 395 -8.62 -9.40 -32.75
C TYR A 395 -7.25 -8.76 -32.56
N CYS A 396 -7.22 -7.68 -31.83
CA CYS A 396 -5.97 -6.99 -31.49
C CYS A 396 -5.82 -6.90 -29.97
N LYS A 397 -4.60 -7.11 -29.48
CA LYS A 397 -4.25 -6.95 -28.08
C LYS A 397 -2.98 -6.13 -27.96
N LYS A 398 -3.05 -5.07 -27.14
CA LYS A 398 -1.94 -4.18 -26.86
C LYS A 398 -1.85 -3.88 -25.36
N ILE A 399 -0.68 -3.54 -24.89
CA ILE A 399 -0.49 -2.88 -23.60
C ILE A 399 -0.10 -1.43 -23.88
N ILE A 400 -0.83 -0.51 -23.24
CA ILE A 400 -0.58 0.92 -23.35
C ILE A 400 0.00 1.42 -22.03
N VAL A 401 1.12 2.14 -22.11
CA VAL A 401 1.76 2.80 -20.97
C VAL A 401 1.64 4.30 -21.15
N VAL A 402 0.98 4.94 -20.21
CA VAL A 402 0.81 6.40 -20.12
C VAL A 402 1.68 6.88 -18.96
N PHE A 403 2.61 7.79 -19.24
CA PHE A 403 3.48 8.34 -18.21
C PHE A 403 2.74 9.37 -17.34
N PRO A 404 3.22 9.67 -16.12
CA PRO A 404 2.64 10.72 -15.30
C PRO A 404 2.54 12.06 -16.05
N GLY A 405 1.35 12.67 -16.06
CA GLY A 405 1.06 13.93 -16.73
C GLY A 405 0.84 13.83 -18.24
N GLN A 406 1.02 12.68 -18.86
CA GLN A 406 0.85 12.48 -20.30
C GLN A 406 -0.62 12.59 -20.75
N VAL A 407 -0.83 13.19 -21.93
CA VAL A 407 -2.13 13.29 -22.57
C VAL A 407 -2.08 12.57 -23.93
N HIS A 408 -3.06 11.72 -24.20
CA HIS A 408 -3.29 11.20 -25.55
C HIS A 408 -4.40 12.01 -26.21
N PRO A 409 -4.16 12.60 -27.42
CA PRO A 409 -5.12 13.43 -28.13
C PRO A 409 -6.41 12.71 -28.50
N GLU A 410 -7.50 13.46 -28.62
CA GLU A 410 -8.80 12.93 -29.01
C GLU A 410 -8.77 12.33 -30.41
N GLN A 411 -9.22 11.07 -30.50
CA GLN A 411 -9.37 10.32 -31.73
C GLN A 411 -10.66 9.50 -31.74
N TYR A 412 -11.01 8.94 -32.91
CA TYR A 412 -12.05 7.93 -33.04
C TYR A 412 -11.70 6.92 -34.13
N HIS A 413 -12.38 5.76 -34.09
CA HIS A 413 -12.22 4.68 -35.05
C HIS A 413 -13.53 4.38 -35.75
N LYS A 414 -13.50 4.16 -37.06
CA LYS A 414 -14.70 3.80 -37.83
C LYS A 414 -14.94 2.30 -37.90
N ARG A 415 -13.88 1.52 -37.90
CA ARG A 415 -13.91 0.05 -38.07
C ARG A 415 -13.61 -0.69 -36.78
N LYS A 416 -12.74 -0.14 -35.95
CA LYS A 416 -12.27 -0.75 -34.71
C LYS A 416 -13.20 -0.39 -33.55
N GLU A 417 -13.47 -1.38 -32.70
CA GLU A 417 -14.07 -1.25 -31.37
C GLU A 417 -13.06 -1.67 -30.34
N GLU A 418 -12.94 -0.97 -29.23
CA GLU A 418 -11.91 -1.14 -28.22
C GLU A 418 -12.50 -1.38 -26.84
N THR A 419 -11.80 -2.17 -26.03
CA THR A 419 -12.05 -2.31 -24.61
C THR A 419 -10.76 -2.02 -23.86
N PHE A 420 -10.79 -1.04 -22.97
CA PHE A 420 -9.68 -0.75 -22.06
C PHE A 420 -9.91 -1.47 -20.74
N HIS A 421 -8.88 -2.16 -20.25
CA HIS A 421 -8.86 -2.79 -18.93
C HIS A 421 -7.67 -2.25 -18.16
N ILE A 422 -7.90 -1.55 -17.05
CA ILE A 422 -6.85 -0.89 -16.27
C ILE A 422 -6.08 -1.93 -15.43
N LEU A 423 -4.80 -2.07 -15.70
CA LEU A 423 -3.92 -3.03 -15.02
C LEU A 423 -3.20 -2.41 -13.82
N SER A 424 -2.83 -1.11 -13.93
CA SER A 424 -2.11 -0.39 -12.88
C SER A 424 -2.32 1.12 -13.01
N GLY A 425 -2.31 1.84 -11.88
CA GLY A 425 -2.52 3.28 -11.85
C GLY A 425 -3.98 3.69 -12.06
N SER A 426 -4.17 4.94 -12.50
CA SER A 426 -5.48 5.53 -12.77
C SER A 426 -5.48 6.26 -14.12
N LEU A 427 -6.63 6.30 -14.78
CA LEU A 427 -6.82 6.93 -16.08
C LEU A 427 -8.07 7.81 -16.07
N VAL A 428 -7.98 9.00 -16.62
CA VAL A 428 -9.15 9.80 -16.99
C VAL A 428 -9.34 9.64 -18.49
N ALA A 429 -10.41 8.94 -18.89
CA ALA A 429 -10.81 8.78 -20.29
C ALA A 429 -11.96 9.74 -20.59
N THR A 430 -11.77 10.65 -21.55
CA THR A 430 -12.81 11.56 -22.03
C THR A 430 -13.50 10.91 -23.24
N ILE A 431 -14.78 10.53 -23.10
CA ILE A 431 -15.57 9.89 -24.13
C ILE A 431 -16.68 10.84 -24.58
N ASP A 432 -16.67 11.27 -25.84
CA ASP A 432 -17.62 12.23 -26.40
C ASP A 432 -17.79 13.48 -25.52
N GLY A 433 -16.68 13.97 -24.93
CA GLY A 433 -16.62 15.12 -24.05
C GLY A 433 -17.01 14.88 -22.59
N LEU A 434 -17.23 13.62 -22.17
CA LEU A 434 -17.56 13.26 -20.80
C LEU A 434 -16.42 12.45 -20.16
N ASP A 435 -15.93 12.93 -19.02
CA ASP A 435 -14.84 12.28 -18.29
C ASP A 435 -15.31 11.02 -17.54
N ARG A 436 -14.51 9.96 -17.66
CA ARG A 436 -14.62 8.69 -16.95
C ARG A 436 -13.34 8.46 -16.15
N HIS A 437 -13.45 8.48 -14.83
CA HIS A 437 -12.33 8.18 -13.94
C HIS A 437 -12.24 6.66 -13.74
N LEU A 438 -11.14 6.08 -14.21
CA LEU A 438 -10.88 4.64 -14.17
C LEU A 438 -9.69 4.35 -13.25
N LYS A 439 -9.78 3.26 -12.52
CA LYS A 439 -8.75 2.74 -11.63
C LYS A 439 -8.48 1.27 -11.93
N LYS A 440 -7.43 0.73 -11.34
CA LYS A 440 -7.07 -0.68 -11.48
C LYS A 440 -8.28 -1.62 -11.34
N GLY A 441 -8.49 -2.46 -12.35
CA GLY A 441 -9.59 -3.42 -12.45
C GLY A 441 -10.81 -2.92 -13.22
N ASP A 442 -10.93 -1.61 -13.48
CA ASP A 442 -12.04 -1.06 -14.25
C ASP A 442 -11.92 -1.40 -15.75
N ILE A 443 -13.07 -1.53 -16.40
CA ILE A 443 -13.20 -1.83 -17.83
C ILE A 443 -14.02 -0.72 -18.48
N LEU A 444 -13.56 -0.25 -19.65
CA LEU A 444 -14.26 0.74 -20.47
C LEU A 444 -14.38 0.24 -21.91
N LEU A 445 -15.62 0.13 -22.40
CA LEU A 445 -15.90 -0.13 -23.80
C LEU A 445 -15.96 1.17 -24.59
N ILE A 446 -15.29 1.21 -25.75
CA ILE A 446 -15.28 2.32 -26.70
C ILE A 446 -15.78 1.77 -28.03
N GLU A 447 -17.03 2.11 -28.36
CA GLU A 447 -17.69 1.66 -29.61
C GLU A 447 -17.16 2.44 -30.81
N ARG A 448 -17.43 1.90 -31.99
CA ARG A 448 -17.05 2.53 -33.27
C ARG A 448 -17.64 3.95 -33.39
N GLY A 449 -16.82 4.90 -33.77
CA GLY A 449 -17.20 6.28 -33.94
C GLY A 449 -17.15 7.13 -32.67
N MET A 450 -17.06 6.54 -31.48
CA MET A 450 -16.92 7.28 -30.22
C MET A 450 -15.58 8.03 -30.19
N ARG A 451 -15.62 9.33 -29.92
CA ARG A 451 -14.43 10.15 -29.71
C ARG A 451 -13.89 9.87 -28.33
N HIS A 452 -12.59 9.63 -28.25
CA HIS A 452 -11.96 9.35 -26.99
C HIS A 452 -10.54 9.97 -26.89
N ALA A 453 -10.25 10.50 -25.72
CA ALA A 453 -8.95 10.96 -25.28
C ALA A 453 -8.66 10.35 -23.91
N PHE A 454 -7.41 10.35 -23.49
CA PHE A 454 -7.09 9.91 -22.12
C PHE A 454 -5.86 10.62 -21.57
N THR A 455 -5.80 10.70 -20.23
CA THR A 455 -4.67 11.25 -19.48
C THR A 455 -4.52 10.51 -18.17
N SER A 456 -3.33 10.60 -17.60
CA SER A 456 -3.07 10.05 -16.26
C SER A 456 -2.17 11.00 -15.48
N THR A 457 -2.54 11.35 -14.25
CA THR A 457 -1.73 12.20 -13.37
C THR A 457 -0.56 11.43 -12.76
N GLU A 458 -0.79 10.16 -12.40
CA GLU A 458 0.18 9.32 -11.68
C GLU A 458 0.89 8.31 -12.60
N GLY A 459 0.44 8.21 -13.84
CA GLY A 459 0.80 7.15 -14.75
C GLY A 459 -0.21 5.99 -14.71
N CYS A 460 -0.37 5.34 -15.88
CA CYS A 460 -1.31 4.24 -16.03
C CYS A 460 -0.79 3.19 -16.99
N ILE A 461 -1.09 1.94 -16.70
CA ILE A 461 -0.92 0.83 -17.63
C ILE A 461 -2.28 0.18 -17.83
N PHE A 462 -2.70 0.07 -19.08
CA PHE A 462 -3.94 -0.62 -19.41
C PHE A 462 -3.76 -1.54 -20.61
N GLU A 463 -4.60 -2.54 -20.68
CA GLU A 463 -4.72 -3.45 -21.80
C GLU A 463 -5.81 -2.93 -22.74
N GLU A 464 -5.48 -2.80 -24.02
CA GLU A 464 -6.44 -2.60 -25.10
C GLU A 464 -6.69 -3.97 -25.77
N VAL A 465 -7.91 -4.45 -25.67
CA VAL A 465 -8.42 -5.56 -26.49
C VAL A 465 -9.41 -4.97 -27.50
N SER A 466 -9.18 -5.22 -28.77
CA SER A 466 -10.01 -4.62 -29.81
C SER A 466 -10.24 -5.60 -30.98
N THR A 467 -11.13 -5.24 -31.88
CA THR A 467 -11.18 -5.85 -33.21
C THR A 467 -9.89 -5.50 -33.97
N THR A 468 -9.70 -6.06 -35.17
CA THR A 468 -8.51 -5.82 -35.99
C THR A 468 -8.10 -4.34 -36.02
N HIS A 469 -6.85 -4.04 -35.68
CA HIS A 469 -6.29 -2.71 -35.85
C HIS A 469 -5.86 -2.47 -37.30
N PHE A 470 -6.33 -1.36 -37.89
CA PHE A 470 -5.98 -0.90 -39.21
C PHE A 470 -5.18 0.42 -39.09
N ARG A 471 -4.07 0.52 -39.84
CA ARG A 471 -3.17 1.69 -39.80
C ARG A 471 -3.83 3.00 -40.22
N ASP A 472 -4.90 2.92 -41.00
CA ASP A 472 -5.67 4.03 -41.58
C ASP A 472 -6.99 4.32 -40.83
N ASP A 473 -7.19 3.74 -39.65
CA ASP A 473 -8.45 3.84 -38.90
C ASP A 473 -8.36 4.67 -37.62
N SER A 474 -7.34 5.49 -37.45
CA SER A 474 -7.23 6.46 -36.35
C SER A 474 -7.43 7.87 -36.86
N PHE A 475 -8.57 8.46 -36.53
CA PHE A 475 -8.99 9.79 -36.96
C PHE A 475 -8.89 10.76 -35.78
N TYR A 476 -7.93 11.67 -35.82
CA TYR A 476 -7.73 12.69 -34.80
C TYR A 476 -8.62 13.89 -35.06
N THR A 477 -9.17 14.49 -33.99
CA THR A 477 -10.00 15.71 -34.08
C THR A 477 -9.14 16.97 -34.18
N ASP A 478 -7.90 16.92 -33.68
CA ASP A 478 -6.93 18.01 -33.86
C ASP A 478 -6.42 18.06 -35.32
N PRO A 479 -6.68 19.16 -36.05
CA PRO A 479 -6.25 19.31 -37.45
C PRO A 479 -4.72 19.21 -37.61
N SER A 480 -3.94 19.66 -36.64
CA SER A 480 -2.47 19.64 -36.71
C SER A 480 -1.91 18.21 -36.68
N ILE A 481 -2.65 17.28 -36.05
CA ILE A 481 -2.30 15.85 -36.04
C ILE A 481 -2.92 15.14 -37.25
N ALA A 482 -4.18 15.46 -37.59
CA ALA A 482 -4.92 14.81 -38.65
C ALA A 482 -4.25 14.98 -40.03
N LEU A 483 -3.59 16.10 -40.28
CA LEU A 483 -2.89 16.40 -41.54
C LEU A 483 -1.50 15.77 -41.64
N GLN A 484 -0.95 15.22 -40.61
CA GLN A 484 0.38 14.60 -40.62
C GLN A 484 0.32 13.17 -41.19
N ASP A 485 1.43 12.75 -41.80
CA ASP A 485 1.64 11.35 -42.15
C ASP A 485 1.54 10.47 -40.89
N PRO A 486 0.74 9.40 -40.89
CA PRO A 486 0.62 8.49 -39.74
C PRO A 486 1.98 7.96 -39.24
N MET A 487 2.98 7.79 -40.11
CA MET A 487 4.31 7.33 -39.73
C MET A 487 5.19 8.43 -39.12
N ALA A 488 4.90 9.70 -39.41
CA ALA A 488 5.61 10.81 -38.77
C ALA A 488 5.23 11.05 -37.31
N ARG A 489 4.07 10.49 -36.86
CA ARG A 489 3.53 10.64 -35.51
C ARG A 489 4.00 9.56 -34.54
N LYS A 490 4.86 8.65 -34.97
CA LYS A 490 5.26 7.49 -34.19
C LYS A 490 6.67 6.99 -34.53
N THR A 491 7.27 6.34 -33.57
CA THR A 491 8.53 5.59 -33.75
C THR A 491 8.28 4.13 -33.46
N MET A 492 8.63 3.26 -34.41
CA MET A 492 8.46 1.81 -34.29
C MET A 492 9.78 1.15 -33.92
N LEU A 493 9.72 0.19 -32.99
CA LEU A 493 10.86 -0.61 -32.56
C LEU A 493 10.48 -2.10 -32.64
N ASP A 494 11.43 -2.93 -33.08
CA ASP A 494 11.20 -4.38 -33.26
C ASP A 494 11.23 -5.15 -31.93
N SER A 495 11.69 -4.54 -30.84
CA SER A 495 11.75 -5.12 -29.49
C SER A 495 11.96 -4.03 -28.43
N PHE A 496 11.82 -4.41 -27.15
CA PHE A 496 12.22 -3.59 -25.99
C PHE A 496 13.74 -3.53 -25.80
#